data_e7c517c18c1d58c876aa96725d1a39e4
#
_entry.id   e7c517c18c1d58c876aa96725d1a39e4
#
_cell.length_a   1.000
_cell.length_b   1.000
_cell.length_c   1.000
_cell.angle_alpha   90.00
_cell.angle_beta   90.00
_cell.angle_gamma   90.00
#
_symmetry.space_group_name_H-M   'P 1'
#
loop_
_entity.id
_entity.type
_entity.pdbx_description
1 polymer ?
#
loop_
_entity_poly.entity_id
_entity_poly.type
_entity_poly.pdbx_seq_one_letter_code
_entity_poly.pdbx_strand_id
1 'polypeptide(L)'
;MTPASEPLQFTVQPVYWTATQLVLRAIRAKVFVEEQGVPPDLEWDGLDEHAYHVIAYALDGTPIGTGRLLQDGHIGRLAVIMEWRGRGVGRSILDMLLVIANKMGYDMVKLHAQTRVLEFYRRRGFERQGKEFMEAGISHVAMTRSTADQTVWPAAFPGGNVARG
;
A
#
# COMPACT_ATOMS: atom_id res chain seq x y z
N MET A 1 20.48 25.94 -5.59
CA MET A 1 19.55 25.33 -6.55
C MET A 1 19.12 23.98 -6.05
N THR A 2 17.89 23.84 -5.60
CA THR A 2 17.26 22.54 -5.44
C THR A 2 17.09 21.94 -6.83
N PRO A 3 17.57 20.72 -7.10
CA PRO A 3 17.28 20.09 -8.38
C PRO A 3 15.76 19.98 -8.53
N ALA A 4 15.27 20.38 -9.69
CA ALA A 4 13.87 20.16 -10.02
C ALA A 4 13.59 18.68 -9.85
N SER A 5 12.60 18.34 -9.03
CA SER A 5 12.18 16.93 -8.87
C SER A 5 11.79 16.42 -10.25
N GLU A 6 12.41 15.34 -10.68
CA GLU A 6 11.98 14.66 -11.91
C GLU A 6 10.48 14.35 -11.83
N PRO A 7 9.75 14.56 -12.93
CA PRO A 7 8.33 14.26 -12.92
C PRO A 7 8.09 12.78 -12.58
N LEU A 8 7.11 12.51 -11.73
CA LEU A 8 6.72 11.15 -11.39
C LEU A 8 6.35 10.39 -12.67
N GLN A 9 6.94 9.21 -12.85
CA GLN A 9 6.73 8.36 -14.01
C GLN A 9 5.57 7.38 -13.84
N PHE A 10 4.74 7.59 -12.84
CA PHE A 10 3.59 6.74 -12.53
C PHE A 10 2.47 7.56 -11.87
N THR A 11 1.28 7.00 -11.85
CA THR A 11 0.12 7.52 -11.12
C THR A 11 -0.37 6.51 -10.11
N VAL A 12 -1.02 6.97 -9.03
CA VAL A 12 -1.65 6.13 -8.02
C VAL A 12 -3.11 6.54 -7.91
N GLN A 13 -4.01 5.56 -7.91
CA GLN A 13 -5.44 5.84 -7.87
C GLN A 13 -6.22 4.80 -7.08
N PRO A 14 -7.27 5.23 -6.35
CA PRO A 14 -8.22 4.30 -5.74
C PRO A 14 -8.99 3.56 -6.83
N VAL A 15 -9.27 2.29 -6.58
CA VAL A 15 -10.01 1.44 -7.52
C VAL A 15 -11.04 0.59 -6.77
N TYR A 16 -12.07 0.15 -7.49
CA TYR A 16 -13.06 -0.78 -6.97
C TYR A 16 -12.66 -2.21 -7.30
N TRP A 17 -12.79 -3.11 -6.32
CA TRP A 17 -12.49 -4.53 -6.48
C TRP A 17 -13.25 -5.14 -7.65
N THR A 18 -14.55 -4.89 -7.74
CA THR A 18 -15.42 -5.45 -8.80
C THR A 18 -14.95 -5.12 -10.21
N ALA A 19 -14.39 -3.93 -10.41
CA ALA A 19 -13.92 -3.48 -11.71
C ALA A 19 -12.47 -3.90 -12.04
N THR A 20 -11.65 -4.18 -11.01
CA THR A 20 -10.19 -4.32 -11.17
C THR A 20 -9.62 -5.60 -10.58
N GLN A 21 -10.45 -6.54 -10.12
CA GLN A 21 -9.98 -7.72 -9.40
C GLN A 21 -8.94 -8.54 -10.16
N LEU A 22 -9.06 -8.67 -11.48
CA LEU A 22 -8.09 -9.42 -12.28
C LEU A 22 -6.71 -8.77 -12.26
N VAL A 23 -6.65 -7.45 -12.35
CA VAL A 23 -5.40 -6.68 -12.27
C VAL A 23 -4.79 -6.77 -10.89
N LEU A 24 -5.59 -6.59 -9.84
CA LEU A 24 -5.15 -6.68 -8.45
C LEU A 24 -4.60 -8.07 -8.14
N ARG A 25 -5.31 -9.13 -8.56
CA ARG A 25 -4.86 -10.51 -8.40
C ARG A 25 -3.55 -10.78 -9.12
N ALA A 26 -3.39 -10.26 -10.34
CA ALA A 26 -2.18 -10.47 -11.13
C ALA A 26 -0.94 -9.85 -10.47
N ILE A 27 -1.05 -8.61 -9.97
CA ILE A 27 0.06 -7.95 -9.25
C ILE A 27 0.40 -8.75 -7.98
N ARG A 28 -0.58 -9.11 -7.19
CA ARG A 28 -0.38 -9.80 -5.91
C ARG A 28 0.15 -11.22 -6.10
N ALA A 29 -0.32 -11.94 -7.11
CA ALA A 29 0.21 -13.26 -7.45
C ALA A 29 1.69 -13.17 -7.84
N LYS A 30 2.06 -12.19 -8.64
CA LYS A 30 3.45 -12.00 -9.06
C LYS A 30 4.39 -11.73 -7.88
N VAL A 31 3.99 -10.88 -6.96
CA VAL A 31 4.84 -10.47 -5.83
C VAL A 31 4.77 -11.47 -4.67
N PHE A 32 3.60 -11.85 -4.23
CA PHE A 32 3.45 -12.66 -3.02
C PHE A 32 3.54 -14.16 -3.29
N VAL A 33 2.92 -14.65 -4.35
CA VAL A 33 2.90 -16.09 -4.64
C VAL A 33 4.16 -16.53 -5.40
N GLU A 34 4.43 -15.91 -6.53
CA GLU A 34 5.56 -16.30 -7.39
C GLU A 34 6.92 -15.91 -6.79
N GLU A 35 7.05 -14.69 -6.30
CA GLU A 35 8.32 -14.14 -5.81
C GLU A 35 8.60 -14.53 -4.35
N GLN A 36 7.61 -14.36 -3.45
CA GLN A 36 7.79 -14.60 -2.01
C GLN A 36 7.37 -16.00 -1.56
N GLY A 37 6.75 -16.78 -2.42
CA GLY A 37 6.35 -18.16 -2.10
C GLY A 37 5.19 -18.29 -1.12
N VAL A 38 4.37 -17.26 -0.97
CA VAL A 38 3.15 -17.32 -0.14
C VAL A 38 2.16 -18.31 -0.79
N PRO A 39 1.62 -19.29 -0.04
CA PRO A 39 0.61 -20.20 -0.57
C PRO A 39 -0.61 -19.42 -1.09
N PRO A 40 -1.16 -19.75 -2.28
CA PRO A 40 -2.28 -19.02 -2.86
C PRO A 40 -3.52 -18.94 -1.95
N ASP A 41 -3.81 -19.97 -1.20
CA ASP A 41 -4.94 -20.02 -0.26
C ASP A 41 -4.78 -19.08 0.95
N LEU A 42 -3.55 -18.69 1.29
CA LEU A 42 -3.28 -17.65 2.31
C LEU A 42 -3.36 -16.24 1.71
N GLU A 43 -3.00 -16.06 0.44
CA GLU A 43 -3.07 -14.77 -0.24
C GLU A 43 -4.52 -14.34 -0.48
N TRP A 44 -5.37 -15.27 -0.93
CA TRP A 44 -6.78 -15.01 -1.21
C TRP A 44 -7.61 -15.29 0.05
N ASP A 45 -7.71 -14.29 0.93
CA ASP A 45 -8.32 -14.40 2.26
C ASP A 45 -9.83 -14.09 2.30
N GLY A 46 -10.44 -13.76 1.17
CA GLY A 46 -11.87 -13.45 1.08
C GLY A 46 -12.26 -12.06 1.58
N LEU A 47 -11.30 -11.19 1.91
CA LEU A 47 -11.56 -9.87 2.48
C LEU A 47 -11.56 -8.73 1.44
N ASP A 48 -11.26 -9.04 0.20
CA ASP A 48 -11.04 -8.03 -0.85
C ASP A 48 -12.29 -7.27 -1.26
N GLU A 49 -13.44 -7.93 -1.28
CA GLU A 49 -14.70 -7.35 -1.77
C GLU A 49 -15.13 -6.11 -0.98
N HIS A 50 -14.86 -6.08 0.31
CA HIS A 50 -15.22 -4.99 1.22
C HIS A 50 -14.04 -4.10 1.61
N ALA A 51 -12.90 -4.26 0.97
CA ALA A 51 -11.70 -3.46 1.22
C ALA A 51 -11.62 -2.27 0.26
N TYR A 52 -10.84 -1.25 0.67
CA TYR A 52 -10.40 -0.19 -0.23
C TYR A 52 -9.11 -0.63 -0.92
N HIS A 53 -9.03 -0.43 -2.22
CA HIS A 53 -7.89 -0.82 -3.03
C HIS A 53 -7.29 0.37 -3.75
N VAL A 54 -5.99 0.31 -3.97
CA VAL A 54 -5.22 1.31 -4.72
C VAL A 54 -4.36 0.58 -5.74
N ILE A 55 -4.28 1.12 -6.96
CA ILE A 55 -3.34 0.64 -7.99
C ILE A 55 -2.42 1.79 -8.40
N ALA A 56 -1.15 1.46 -8.56
CA ALA A 56 -0.18 2.31 -9.24
C ALA A 56 -0.03 1.84 -10.69
N TYR A 57 -0.06 2.79 -11.62
CA TYR A 57 0.14 2.56 -13.05
C TYR A 57 1.33 3.35 -13.54
N ALA A 58 2.18 2.73 -14.35
CA ALA A 58 3.15 3.46 -15.16
C ALA A 58 2.43 4.37 -16.18
N LEU A 59 3.12 5.34 -16.74
CA LEU A 59 2.50 6.29 -17.69
C LEU A 59 1.96 5.63 -18.96
N ASP A 60 2.48 4.45 -19.32
CA ASP A 60 1.97 3.65 -20.43
C ASP A 60 0.73 2.80 -20.08
N GLY A 61 0.24 2.90 -18.83
CA GLY A 61 -0.91 2.15 -18.33
C GLY A 61 -0.58 0.78 -17.73
N THR A 62 0.69 0.38 -17.66
CA THR A 62 1.09 -0.88 -17.03
C THR A 62 0.85 -0.83 -15.52
N PRO A 63 0.09 -1.79 -14.94
CA PRO A 63 -0.06 -1.89 -13.48
C PRO A 63 1.27 -2.31 -12.84
N ILE A 64 1.72 -1.55 -11.84
CA ILE A 64 3.06 -1.72 -11.25
C ILE A 64 3.04 -1.91 -9.75
N GLY A 65 1.92 -1.68 -9.09
CA GLY A 65 1.82 -1.87 -7.66
C GLY A 65 0.39 -1.77 -7.16
N THR A 66 0.16 -2.21 -5.93
CA THR A 66 -1.14 -2.19 -5.27
C THR A 66 -1.01 -2.13 -3.77
N GLY A 67 -2.10 -1.78 -3.09
CA GLY A 67 -2.24 -1.84 -1.65
C GLY A 67 -3.71 -1.92 -1.26
N ARG A 68 -3.97 -2.36 -0.04
CA ARG A 68 -5.31 -2.62 0.48
C ARG A 68 -5.50 -2.03 1.87
N LEU A 69 -6.66 -1.43 2.13
CA LEU A 69 -7.11 -1.02 3.45
C LEU A 69 -8.40 -1.78 3.79
N LEU A 70 -8.36 -2.59 4.84
CA LEU A 70 -9.53 -3.30 5.35
C LEU A 70 -10.43 -2.37 6.18
N GLN A 71 -11.69 -2.76 6.37
CA GLN A 71 -12.67 -1.99 7.12
C GLN A 71 -12.32 -1.78 8.60
N ASP A 72 -11.48 -2.66 9.17
CA ASP A 72 -10.98 -2.54 10.54
C ASP A 72 -9.74 -1.63 10.69
N GLY A 73 -9.32 -0.98 9.62
CA GLY A 73 -8.13 -0.11 9.60
C GLY A 73 -6.81 -0.84 9.28
N HIS A 74 -6.87 -2.10 8.90
CA HIS A 74 -5.68 -2.90 8.56
C HIS A 74 -5.20 -2.60 7.13
N ILE A 75 -3.99 -2.05 7.01
CA ILE A 75 -3.31 -1.87 5.73
C ILE A 75 -2.50 -3.13 5.43
N GLY A 76 -2.61 -3.62 4.22
CA GLY A 76 -1.86 -4.79 3.80
C GLY A 76 -1.80 -4.95 2.29
N ARG A 77 -1.31 -6.09 1.85
CA ARG A 77 -1.15 -6.42 0.42
C ARG A 77 -0.44 -5.32 -0.37
N LEU A 78 0.48 -4.61 0.28
CA LEU A 78 1.33 -3.61 -0.36
C LEU A 78 2.37 -4.32 -1.21
N ALA A 79 2.28 -4.17 -2.51
CA ALA A 79 3.12 -4.87 -3.45
C ALA A 79 3.56 -3.94 -4.59
N VAL A 80 4.84 -3.98 -4.93
CA VAL A 80 5.42 -3.28 -6.08
C VAL A 80 6.19 -4.30 -6.90
N ILE A 81 5.96 -4.35 -8.22
CA ILE A 81 6.71 -5.24 -9.09
C ILE A 81 8.20 -4.89 -9.07
N MET A 82 9.06 -5.90 -9.21
CA MET A 82 10.50 -5.78 -8.98
C MET A 82 11.14 -4.63 -9.77
N GLU A 83 10.77 -4.47 -11.02
CA GLU A 83 11.34 -3.47 -11.94
C GLU A 83 11.04 -2.02 -11.52
N TRP A 84 10.04 -1.83 -10.67
CA TRP A 84 9.61 -0.51 -10.22
C TRP A 84 9.96 -0.20 -8.76
N ARG A 85 10.67 -1.09 -8.07
CA ARG A 85 11.13 -0.85 -6.69
C ARG A 85 12.21 0.22 -6.64
N GLY A 86 12.28 0.92 -5.51
CA GLY A 86 13.24 2.01 -5.30
C GLY A 86 12.90 3.31 -6.03
N ARG A 87 11.70 3.45 -6.58
CA ARG A 87 11.24 4.62 -7.33
C ARG A 87 10.10 5.39 -6.64
N GLY A 88 9.79 5.06 -5.38
CA GLY A 88 8.76 5.74 -4.61
C GLY A 88 7.33 5.23 -4.84
N VAL A 89 7.12 4.13 -5.57
CA VAL A 89 5.79 3.58 -5.84
C VAL A 89 5.11 3.10 -4.56
N GLY A 90 5.78 2.29 -3.76
CA GLY A 90 5.25 1.78 -2.49
C GLY A 90 4.90 2.90 -1.51
N ARG A 91 5.74 3.92 -1.44
CA ARG A 91 5.50 5.12 -0.64
C ARG A 91 4.23 5.85 -1.08
N SER A 92 4.05 6.05 -2.38
CA SER A 92 2.87 6.74 -2.91
C SER A 92 1.59 5.94 -2.70
N ILE A 93 1.65 4.61 -2.82
CA ILE A 93 0.53 3.71 -2.52
C ILE A 93 0.15 3.82 -1.04
N LEU A 94 1.11 3.74 -0.14
CA LEU A 94 0.88 3.85 1.30
C LEU A 94 0.28 5.21 1.66
N ASP A 95 0.80 6.29 1.11
CA ASP A 95 0.28 7.64 1.33
C ASP A 95 -1.18 7.75 0.88
N MET A 96 -1.55 7.16 -0.26
CA MET A 96 -2.94 7.14 -0.74
C MET A 96 -3.86 6.36 0.21
N LEU A 97 -3.42 5.21 0.73
CA LEU A 97 -4.19 4.45 1.71
C LEU A 97 -4.41 5.23 3.00
N LEU A 98 -3.40 5.99 3.44
CA LEU A 98 -3.52 6.87 4.61
C LEU A 98 -4.53 8.00 4.37
N VAL A 99 -4.53 8.59 3.17
CA VAL A 99 -5.54 9.59 2.78
C VAL A 99 -6.95 9.01 2.85
N ILE A 100 -7.14 7.82 2.29
CA ILE A 100 -8.43 7.13 2.30
C ILE A 100 -8.87 6.87 3.75
N ALA A 101 -7.98 6.33 4.58
CA ALA A 101 -8.27 6.04 5.98
C ALA A 101 -8.72 7.30 6.74
N ASN A 102 -8.01 8.41 6.59
CA ASN A 102 -8.37 9.67 7.21
C ASN A 102 -9.74 10.18 6.74
N LYS A 103 -10.01 10.15 5.44
CA LYS A 103 -11.29 10.58 4.87
C LYS A 103 -12.46 9.71 5.30
N MET A 104 -12.23 8.40 5.51
CA MET A 104 -13.26 7.47 5.98
C MET A 104 -13.45 7.50 7.49
N GLY A 105 -12.72 8.35 8.21
CA GLY A 105 -12.87 8.55 9.65
C GLY A 105 -12.16 7.54 10.53
N TYR A 106 -11.19 6.79 10.00
CA TYR A 106 -10.34 5.94 10.82
C TYR A 106 -9.35 6.80 11.62
N ASP A 107 -9.34 6.68 12.94
CA ASP A 107 -8.38 7.40 13.80
C ASP A 107 -7.00 6.76 13.80
N MET A 108 -6.95 5.46 13.62
CA MET A 108 -5.73 4.64 13.63
C MET A 108 -5.75 3.68 12.46
N VAL A 109 -4.57 3.43 11.92
CA VAL A 109 -4.32 2.32 11.00
C VAL A 109 -3.26 1.39 11.58
N LYS A 110 -3.29 0.15 11.17
CA LYS A 110 -2.38 -0.91 11.63
C LYS A 110 -1.94 -1.76 10.46
N LEU A 111 -0.77 -2.38 10.58
CA LEU A 111 -0.27 -3.31 9.59
C LEU A 111 0.69 -4.33 10.22
N HIS A 112 0.94 -5.41 9.48
CA HIS A 112 1.99 -6.37 9.77
C HIS A 112 3.14 -6.12 8.77
N ALA A 113 4.19 -5.47 9.25
CA ALA A 113 5.36 -5.17 8.42
C ALA A 113 6.28 -6.38 8.35
N GLN A 114 6.69 -6.78 7.15
CA GLN A 114 7.80 -7.71 7.02
C GLN A 114 9.04 -7.06 7.64
N THR A 115 9.75 -7.81 8.50
CA THR A 115 10.85 -7.27 9.31
C THR A 115 11.93 -6.60 8.45
N ARG A 116 12.19 -7.13 7.27
CA ARG A 116 13.19 -6.60 6.33
C ARG A 116 12.88 -5.19 5.80
N VAL A 117 11.61 -4.74 5.88
CA VAL A 117 11.18 -3.43 5.38
C VAL A 117 10.61 -2.54 6.50
N LEU A 118 10.93 -2.85 7.74
CA LEU A 118 10.46 -2.13 8.93
C LEU A 118 10.73 -0.62 8.82
N GLU A 119 11.92 -0.25 8.38
CA GLU A 119 12.35 1.15 8.28
C GLU A 119 11.54 1.96 7.28
N PHE A 120 11.07 1.33 6.20
CA PHE A 120 10.15 1.95 5.24
C PHE A 120 8.89 2.47 5.93
N TYR A 121 8.28 1.66 6.81
CA TYR A 121 7.09 2.06 7.55
C TYR A 121 7.38 3.05 8.66
N ARG A 122 8.51 2.91 9.35
CA ARG A 122 8.93 3.87 10.40
C ARG A 122 9.08 5.28 9.85
N ARG A 123 9.66 5.43 8.68
CA ARG A 123 9.79 6.72 7.99
C ARG A 123 8.44 7.32 7.61
N ARG A 124 7.40 6.51 7.57
CA ARG A 124 6.02 6.93 7.32
C ARG A 124 5.19 7.12 8.60
N GLY A 125 5.85 7.21 9.75
CA GLY A 125 5.22 7.50 11.02
C GLY A 125 4.61 6.30 11.73
N PHE A 126 4.84 5.07 11.25
CA PHE A 126 4.40 3.86 11.93
C PHE A 126 5.32 3.52 13.11
N GLU A 127 4.72 3.09 14.21
CA GLU A 127 5.41 2.66 15.42
C GLU A 127 5.23 1.16 15.63
N ARG A 128 6.31 0.50 16.03
CA ARG A 128 6.33 -0.91 16.33
C ARG A 128 5.47 -1.23 17.55
N GLN A 129 4.69 -2.31 17.46
CA GLN A 129 3.88 -2.86 18.55
C GLN A 129 4.26 -4.33 18.79
N GLY A 130 4.88 -4.61 19.93
CA GLY A 130 5.20 -5.97 20.34
C GLY A 130 6.40 -6.60 19.65
N LYS A 131 6.45 -7.94 19.71
CA LYS A 131 7.57 -8.75 19.23
C LYS A 131 7.39 -9.21 17.80
N GLU A 132 8.49 -9.66 17.19
CA GLU A 132 8.45 -10.36 15.90
C GLU A 132 7.60 -11.63 15.97
N PHE A 133 6.89 -11.92 14.88
CA PHE A 133 6.11 -13.14 14.71
C PHE A 133 6.19 -13.63 13.27
N MET A 134 5.89 -14.91 13.07
CA MET A 134 5.90 -15.52 11.74
C MET A 134 4.50 -15.47 11.12
N GLU A 135 4.40 -15.05 9.89
CA GLU A 135 3.18 -15.04 9.08
C GLU A 135 3.52 -15.46 7.67
N ALA A 136 2.85 -16.48 7.15
CA ALA A 136 3.14 -17.09 5.84
C ALA A 136 4.65 -17.44 5.65
N GLY A 137 5.30 -17.89 6.73
CA GLY A 137 6.73 -18.25 6.72
C GLY A 137 7.70 -17.08 6.70
N ILE A 138 7.23 -15.85 6.86
CA ILE A 138 8.04 -14.63 6.82
C ILE A 138 7.94 -13.91 8.17
N SER A 139 9.06 -13.39 8.67
CA SER A 139 9.10 -12.60 9.92
C SER A 139 8.41 -11.25 9.74
N HIS A 140 7.51 -10.94 10.67
CA HIS A 140 6.72 -9.70 10.69
C HIS A 140 6.78 -9.01 12.06
N VAL A 141 6.44 -7.74 12.07
CA VAL A 141 6.21 -6.92 13.26
C VAL A 141 4.91 -6.15 13.08
N ALA A 142 4.04 -6.16 14.08
CA ALA A 142 2.86 -5.30 14.07
C ALA A 142 3.27 -3.83 14.23
N MET A 143 2.64 -2.96 13.47
CA MET A 143 2.87 -1.52 13.53
C MET A 143 1.55 -0.75 13.48
N THR A 144 1.51 0.41 14.12
CA THR A 144 0.34 1.29 14.13
C THR A 144 0.74 2.72 13.82
N ARG A 145 -0.22 3.50 13.31
CA ARG A 145 -0.09 4.92 13.09
C ARG A 145 -1.41 5.63 13.29
N SER A 146 -1.37 6.83 13.93
CA SER A 146 -2.51 7.76 13.92
C SER A 146 -2.69 8.37 12.53
N THR A 147 -3.93 8.47 12.07
CA THR A 147 -4.25 9.15 10.81
C THR A 147 -4.30 10.68 10.94
N ALA A 148 -4.34 11.18 12.17
CA ALA A 148 -4.31 12.62 12.46
C ALA A 148 -2.92 13.24 12.28
N ASP A 149 -1.85 12.45 12.30
CA ASP A 149 -0.48 12.91 12.10
C ASP A 149 -0.22 13.16 10.61
N GLN A 150 -0.25 14.42 10.21
CA GLN A 150 -0.05 14.85 8.84
C GLN A 150 1.38 15.33 8.54
N THR A 151 2.32 15.18 9.47
CA THR A 151 3.68 15.70 9.32
C THR A 151 4.49 15.00 8.22
N VAL A 152 4.04 13.85 7.76
CA VAL A 152 4.67 13.02 6.74
C VAL A 152 3.86 12.98 5.42
N TRP A 153 2.86 13.85 5.27
CA TRP A 153 2.09 13.90 4.03
C TRP A 153 2.87 14.63 2.93
N PRO A 154 2.87 14.13 1.70
CA PRO A 154 3.41 14.90 0.60
C PRO A 154 2.57 16.17 0.41
N ALA A 155 3.23 17.29 0.14
CA ALA A 155 2.59 18.60 0.01
C ALA A 155 1.57 18.69 -1.15
N ALA A 156 1.56 17.75 -2.08
CA ALA A 156 0.57 17.61 -3.13
C ALA A 156 0.56 16.19 -3.70
N PHE A 157 -0.64 15.61 -3.87
CA PHE A 157 -0.83 14.44 -4.74
C PHE A 157 -0.87 14.94 -6.18
N PRO A 158 0.03 14.50 -7.06
CA PRO A 158 -0.11 14.81 -8.48
C PRO A 158 -1.35 14.09 -9.01
N GLY A 159 -2.39 14.84 -9.38
CA GLY A 159 -3.57 14.34 -10.06
C GLY A 159 -4.77 13.94 -9.19
N GLY A 160 -4.78 14.29 -7.93
CA GLY A 160 -5.87 13.91 -7.02
C GLY A 160 -7.06 14.87 -7.03
N ASN A 161 -7.84 14.90 -8.10
CA ASN A 161 -9.23 15.33 -7.97
C ASN A 161 -10.01 14.11 -7.45
N VAL A 162 -10.07 13.96 -6.12
CA VAL A 162 -10.99 13.00 -5.52
C VAL A 162 -12.39 13.56 -5.72
N ALA A 163 -13.10 12.99 -6.69
CA ALA A 163 -14.50 13.30 -6.87
C ALA A 163 -15.21 13.08 -5.53
N ARG A 164 -15.79 14.16 -4.99
CA ARG A 164 -16.71 14.09 -3.87
C ARG A 164 -17.97 13.39 -4.37
N GLY A 165 -18.15 12.19 -3.94
CA GLY A 165 -19.40 11.45 -4.10
C GLY A 165 -19.86 10.97 -2.75
#